data_1902ec1a642468ea35d199ef0954ce7e
#
_entry.id   1902ec1a642468ea35d199ef0954ce7e
#
_cell.length_a   1.000
_cell.length_b   1.000
_cell.length_c   1.000
_cell.angle_alpha   90.00
_cell.angle_beta   90.00
_cell.angle_gamma   90.00
#
_symmetry.space_group_name_H-M   'P 1'
#
loop_
_entity.id
_entity.type
_entity.pdbx_description
1 polymer ?
#
loop_
_entity_poly.entity_id
_entity_poly.type
_entity_poly.pdbx_seq_one_letter_code
_entity_poly.pdbx_strand_id
1 'polypeptide(L)'
;MPEWIGGPHTSVWRLYHAPTGVQCQNPMLVSSYIPMPRPIHATIHTDALHHNLARVRQAVPDAKTWAVIKANAYGHGIERAFEGLRAADGFALLDLAEAERVRHLGWRGPILLLEGVFEPRDLEPRGSNTPSSS
;
A
#
# COMPACT_ATOMS: atom_id res chain seq x y z
N MET A 1 42.34 -8.42 -4.02
CA MET A 1 41.09 -8.32 -4.81
C MET A 1 39.97 -8.05 -3.83
N PRO A 2 39.35 -6.89 -3.82
CA PRO A 2 38.18 -6.67 -2.95
C PRO A 2 36.98 -7.36 -3.59
N GLU A 3 36.39 -8.30 -2.87
CA GLU A 3 35.13 -8.93 -3.24
C GLU A 3 34.02 -7.89 -3.34
N TRP A 4 33.44 -7.85 -4.48
CA TRP A 4 32.26 -7.05 -4.79
C TRP A 4 31.04 -7.72 -4.16
N ILE A 5 30.72 -7.38 -2.89
CA ILE A 5 29.51 -7.86 -2.24
C ILE A 5 28.53 -6.70 -2.18
N GLY A 6 27.58 -6.73 -3.09
CA GLY A 6 26.42 -5.86 -2.97
C GLY A 6 26.00 -5.25 -4.27
N GLY A 7 24.85 -5.69 -4.74
CA GLY A 7 24.11 -5.01 -5.80
C GLY A 7 23.72 -3.60 -5.41
N PRO A 8 23.20 -2.81 -6.34
CA PRO A 8 22.98 -1.35 -6.17
C PRO A 8 22.06 -0.96 -5.01
N HIS A 9 21.41 -1.92 -4.36
CA HIS A 9 20.53 -1.68 -3.22
C HIS A 9 21.22 -1.67 -1.85
N THR A 10 22.42 -2.23 -1.73
CA THR A 10 23.12 -2.27 -0.43
C THR A 10 23.83 -0.97 -0.08
N SER A 11 24.17 -0.16 -1.05
CA SER A 11 24.80 1.13 -0.83
C SER A 11 23.84 2.18 -0.25
N VAL A 12 22.54 2.06 -0.55
CA VAL A 12 21.51 2.98 -0.05
C VAL A 12 21.23 2.73 1.43
N TRP A 13 21.26 1.48 1.88
CA TRP A 13 21.01 1.15 3.29
C TRP A 13 22.18 1.56 4.22
N ARG A 14 23.40 1.65 3.73
CA ARG A 14 24.54 2.10 4.53
C ARG A 14 24.50 3.59 4.91
N LEU A 15 23.79 4.40 4.14
CA LEU A 15 23.63 5.83 4.42
C LEU A 15 22.62 6.14 5.51
N TYR A 16 21.75 5.17 5.86
CA TYR A 16 20.70 5.35 6.87
C TYR A 16 21.00 4.64 8.21
N HIS A 17 22.06 3.84 8.29
CA HIS A 17 22.49 3.31 9.57
C HIS A 17 23.46 4.30 10.20
N ALA A 18 22.94 5.13 11.09
CA ALA A 18 23.79 5.86 12.02
C ALA A 18 24.64 4.85 12.80
N PRO A 19 25.96 5.09 12.95
CA PRO A 19 26.79 4.21 13.76
C PRO A 19 26.19 4.15 15.16
N THR A 20 25.90 2.93 15.61
CA THR A 20 25.45 2.64 16.97
C THR A 20 26.50 3.17 17.95
N GLY A 21 26.21 4.26 18.64
CA GLY A 21 27.13 4.83 19.63
C GLY A 21 27.19 6.36 19.66
N VAL A 22 26.58 7.07 18.75
CA VAL A 22 26.51 8.53 18.84
C VAL A 22 25.29 8.91 19.67
N GLN A 23 25.49 9.14 20.94
CA GLN A 23 24.52 9.76 21.82
C GLN A 23 24.40 11.24 21.41
N CYS A 24 23.34 11.61 20.73
CA CYS A 24 23.03 13.01 20.42
C CYS A 24 22.68 13.74 21.72
N GLN A 25 23.67 14.36 22.36
CA GLN A 25 23.45 15.15 23.58
C GLN A 25 22.95 16.57 23.31
N ASN A 26 22.76 16.97 22.05
CA ASN A 26 22.29 18.31 21.75
C ASN A 26 21.28 18.31 20.59
N PRO A 27 19.97 18.46 20.87
CA PRO A 27 18.93 18.44 19.85
C PRO A 27 19.00 19.63 18.87
N MET A 28 19.76 20.67 19.18
CA MET A 28 19.89 21.85 18.30
C MET A 28 20.89 21.65 17.15
N LEU A 29 21.79 20.67 17.23
CA LEU A 29 22.78 20.42 16.16
C LEU A 29 22.30 19.43 15.10
N VAL A 30 21.18 18.75 15.34
CA VAL A 30 20.62 17.79 14.38
C VAL A 30 19.87 18.49 13.22
N SER A 31 19.47 19.75 13.44
CA SER A 31 18.68 20.50 12.43
C SER A 31 19.49 20.96 11.22
N SER A 32 20.82 21.01 11.28
CA SER A 32 21.63 21.55 10.19
C SER A 32 22.25 20.51 9.26
N TYR A 33 22.03 19.21 9.51
CA TYR A 33 22.66 18.14 8.75
C TYR A 33 21.67 17.06 8.28
N ILE A 34 20.43 17.42 8.01
CA ILE A 34 19.56 16.54 7.24
C ILE A 34 19.96 16.77 5.78
N PRO A 35 20.66 15.82 5.12
CA PRO A 35 20.85 15.94 3.68
C PRO A 35 19.45 15.97 3.10
N MET A 36 19.10 17.08 2.49
CA MET A 36 17.84 17.20 1.75
C MET A 36 17.78 16.03 0.76
N PRO A 37 16.91 15.06 0.97
CA PRO A 37 16.79 13.99 -0.01
C PRO A 37 16.51 14.63 -1.35
N ARG A 38 17.10 14.11 -2.41
CA ARG A 38 16.79 14.57 -3.77
C ARG A 38 15.27 14.59 -3.90
N PRO A 39 14.67 15.67 -4.36
CA PRO A 39 13.22 15.72 -4.51
C PRO A 39 12.80 14.63 -5.50
N ILE A 40 12.27 13.54 -4.97
CA ILE A 40 11.70 12.45 -5.76
C ILE A 40 10.24 12.78 -5.93
N HIS A 41 9.83 12.97 -7.18
CA HIS A 41 8.43 13.20 -7.53
C HIS A 41 7.89 11.96 -8.23
N ALA A 42 6.84 11.36 -7.66
CA ALA A 42 6.11 10.26 -8.27
C ALA A 42 4.70 10.73 -8.66
N THR A 43 4.35 10.54 -9.92
CA THR A 43 3.01 10.88 -10.42
C THR A 43 2.25 9.59 -10.71
N ILE A 44 1.08 9.43 -10.12
CA ILE A 44 0.20 8.30 -10.37
C ILE A 44 -0.89 8.74 -11.34
N HIS A 45 -0.91 8.12 -12.51
CA HIS A 45 -1.90 8.39 -13.56
C HIS A 45 -3.09 7.45 -13.41
N THR A 46 -4.17 7.92 -12.79
CA THR A 46 -5.41 7.15 -12.60
C THR A 46 -6.06 6.78 -13.92
N ASP A 47 -5.97 7.66 -14.92
CA ASP A 47 -6.47 7.39 -16.27
C ASP A 47 -5.76 6.21 -16.94
N ALA A 48 -4.46 6.05 -16.69
CA ALA A 48 -3.72 4.91 -17.20
C ALA A 48 -4.19 3.59 -16.55
N LEU A 49 -4.51 3.61 -15.26
CA LEU A 49 -5.08 2.45 -14.57
C LEU A 49 -6.45 2.08 -15.16
N HIS A 50 -7.31 3.08 -15.37
CA HIS A 50 -8.61 2.89 -15.99
C HIS A 50 -8.47 2.33 -17.42
N HIS A 51 -7.58 2.90 -18.23
CA HIS A 51 -7.29 2.43 -19.58
C HIS A 51 -6.83 0.96 -19.58
N ASN A 52 -5.89 0.61 -18.70
CA ASN A 52 -5.36 -0.75 -18.59
C ASN A 52 -6.46 -1.76 -18.21
N LEU A 53 -7.31 -1.40 -17.25
CA LEU A 53 -8.46 -2.24 -16.88
C LEU A 53 -9.40 -2.46 -18.08
N ALA A 54 -9.70 -1.40 -18.83
CA ALA A 54 -10.53 -1.51 -20.04
C ALA A 54 -9.91 -2.44 -21.09
N ARG A 55 -8.58 -2.37 -21.27
CA ARG A 55 -7.85 -3.28 -22.19
C ARG A 55 -7.93 -4.74 -21.75
N VAL A 56 -7.81 -5.02 -20.45
CA VAL A 56 -7.96 -6.37 -19.92
C VAL A 56 -9.36 -6.90 -20.19
N ARG A 57 -10.40 -6.11 -19.91
CA ARG A 57 -11.79 -6.50 -20.15
C ARG A 57 -12.10 -6.75 -21.61
N GLN A 58 -11.49 -5.99 -22.52
CA GLN A 58 -11.61 -6.22 -23.97
C GLN A 58 -10.95 -7.54 -24.40
N ALA A 59 -9.83 -7.90 -23.79
CA ALA A 59 -9.11 -9.12 -24.13
C ALA A 59 -9.81 -10.39 -23.62
N VAL A 60 -10.53 -10.30 -22.50
CA VAL A 60 -11.20 -11.44 -21.86
C VAL A 60 -12.61 -11.05 -21.41
N PRO A 61 -13.53 -10.81 -22.35
CA PRO A 61 -14.84 -10.23 -22.06
C PRO A 61 -15.73 -11.12 -21.16
N ASP A 62 -15.55 -12.44 -21.23
CA ASP A 62 -16.34 -13.41 -20.47
C ASP A 62 -15.76 -13.69 -19.05
N ALA A 63 -14.58 -13.15 -18.73
CA ALA A 63 -13.93 -13.34 -17.45
C ALA A 63 -14.18 -12.16 -16.51
N LYS A 64 -14.31 -12.47 -15.20
CA LYS A 64 -14.32 -11.44 -14.16
C LYS A 64 -12.89 -10.98 -13.88
N THR A 65 -12.72 -9.67 -13.80
CA THR A 65 -11.43 -9.04 -13.56
C THR A 65 -11.30 -8.60 -12.10
N TRP A 66 -10.31 -9.15 -11.42
CA TRP A 66 -9.96 -8.76 -10.05
C TRP A 66 -8.77 -7.82 -10.04
N ALA A 67 -8.96 -6.64 -9.45
CA ALA A 67 -7.90 -5.67 -9.29
C ALA A 67 -7.12 -5.97 -8.00
N VAL A 68 -5.85 -6.34 -8.13
CA VAL A 68 -4.96 -6.58 -6.98
C VAL A 68 -4.33 -5.27 -6.54
N ILE A 69 -4.74 -4.77 -5.37
CA ILE A 69 -4.28 -3.48 -4.82
C ILE A 69 -3.72 -3.61 -3.40
N LYS A 70 -3.18 -4.78 -3.08
CA LYS A 70 -2.49 -5.04 -1.82
C LYS A 70 -1.26 -4.16 -1.61
N ALA A 71 -0.75 -4.09 -0.38
CA ALA A 71 0.41 -3.31 0.02
C ALA A 71 0.27 -1.83 -0.41
N ASN A 72 -0.86 -1.21 -0.03
CA ASN A 72 -1.22 0.15 -0.41
C ASN A 72 -1.15 0.37 -1.94
N ALA A 73 -1.73 -0.58 -2.71
CA ALA A 73 -1.67 -0.62 -4.17
C ALA A 73 -0.23 -0.60 -4.70
N TYR A 74 0.65 -1.45 -4.14
CA TYR A 74 2.07 -1.49 -4.47
C TYR A 74 2.77 -0.12 -4.33
N GLY A 75 2.33 0.67 -3.36
CA GLY A 75 2.85 2.02 -3.11
C GLY A 75 2.20 3.14 -3.92
N HIS A 76 1.27 2.84 -4.83
CA HIS A 76 0.54 3.87 -5.59
C HIS A 76 -0.49 4.63 -4.73
N GLY A 77 -0.90 4.05 -3.61
CA GLY A 77 -1.99 4.53 -2.76
C GLY A 77 -3.33 3.89 -3.13
N ILE A 78 -3.98 3.24 -2.16
CA ILE A 78 -5.25 2.52 -2.38
C ILE A 78 -6.31 3.46 -2.94
N GLU A 79 -6.40 4.68 -2.45
CA GLU A 79 -7.40 5.67 -2.87
C GLU A 79 -7.27 6.02 -4.35
N ARG A 80 -6.04 6.26 -4.82
CA ARG A 80 -5.77 6.57 -6.23
C ARG A 80 -6.00 5.37 -7.13
N ALA A 81 -5.52 4.19 -6.69
CA ALA A 81 -5.71 2.96 -7.44
C ALA A 81 -7.18 2.59 -7.53
N PHE A 82 -7.94 2.74 -6.45
CA PHE A 82 -9.37 2.51 -6.42
C PHE A 82 -10.11 3.39 -7.43
N GLU A 83 -9.77 4.66 -7.52
CA GLU A 83 -10.38 5.59 -8.48
C GLU A 83 -10.21 5.08 -9.92
N GLY A 84 -8.97 4.72 -10.30
CA GLY A 84 -8.68 4.22 -11.65
C GLY A 84 -9.23 2.81 -11.95
N LEU A 85 -9.43 1.99 -10.91
CA LEU A 85 -9.82 0.58 -11.06
C LEU A 85 -11.27 0.30 -10.62
N ARG A 86 -12.06 1.34 -10.39
CA ARG A 86 -13.44 1.24 -9.86
C ARG A 86 -14.36 0.36 -10.69
N ALA A 87 -14.06 0.20 -11.97
CA ALA A 87 -14.83 -0.64 -12.89
C ALA A 87 -14.46 -2.14 -12.83
N ALA A 88 -13.55 -2.57 -11.96
CA ALA A 88 -13.22 -3.98 -11.75
C ALA A 88 -14.41 -4.75 -11.17
N ASP A 89 -14.43 -6.07 -11.34
CA ASP A 89 -15.49 -6.92 -10.80
C ASP A 89 -15.26 -7.23 -9.31
N GLY A 90 -14.02 -7.10 -8.84
CA GLY A 90 -13.64 -7.27 -7.44
C GLY A 90 -12.26 -6.70 -7.15
N PHE A 91 -11.96 -6.57 -5.86
CA PHE A 91 -10.63 -6.19 -5.39
C PHE A 91 -9.98 -7.31 -4.62
N ALA A 92 -8.67 -7.51 -4.82
CA ALA A 92 -7.88 -8.47 -4.06
C ALA A 92 -6.83 -7.71 -3.22
N LEU A 93 -6.85 -7.97 -1.94
CA LEU A 93 -6.11 -7.28 -0.89
C LEU A 93 -5.38 -8.29 -0.02
N LEU A 94 -4.51 -7.82 0.85
CA LEU A 94 -3.78 -8.69 1.75
C LEU A 94 -4.52 -8.86 3.08
N ASP A 95 -4.93 -7.77 3.69
CA ASP A 95 -5.46 -7.74 5.05
C ASP A 95 -6.81 -7.00 5.16
N LEU A 96 -7.42 -7.11 6.34
CA LEU A 96 -8.70 -6.50 6.66
C LEU A 96 -8.64 -4.97 6.72
N ALA A 97 -7.51 -4.40 7.15
CA ALA A 97 -7.38 -2.94 7.24
C ALA A 97 -7.43 -2.29 5.84
N GLU A 98 -6.78 -2.91 4.86
CA GLU A 98 -6.89 -2.48 3.46
C GLU A 98 -8.31 -2.67 2.93
N ALA A 99 -8.98 -3.77 3.28
CA ALA A 99 -10.37 -4.02 2.89
C ALA A 99 -11.31 -2.97 3.47
N GLU A 100 -11.14 -2.60 4.73
CA GLU A 100 -11.91 -1.52 5.37
C GLU A 100 -11.71 -0.19 4.64
N ARG A 101 -10.48 0.16 4.25
CA ARG A 101 -10.21 1.37 3.46
C ARG A 101 -11.00 1.38 2.16
N VAL A 102 -10.99 0.27 1.42
CA VAL A 102 -11.75 0.13 0.17
C VAL A 102 -13.25 0.23 0.41
N ARG A 103 -13.76 -0.32 1.52
CA ARG A 103 -15.16 -0.17 1.93
C ARG A 103 -15.52 1.29 2.24
N HIS A 104 -14.65 2.02 2.93
CA HIS A 104 -14.85 3.44 3.22
C HIS A 104 -14.85 4.31 1.95
N LEU A 105 -14.12 3.91 0.90
CA LEU A 105 -14.19 4.55 -0.42
C LEU A 105 -15.49 4.26 -1.18
N GLY A 106 -16.41 3.51 -0.58
CA GLY A 106 -17.74 3.23 -1.12
C GLY A 106 -17.85 1.94 -1.94
N TRP A 107 -16.83 1.09 -1.95
CA TRP A 107 -16.92 -0.19 -2.63
C TRP A 107 -17.90 -1.13 -1.95
N ARG A 108 -18.85 -1.69 -2.73
CA ARG A 108 -19.84 -2.66 -2.25
C ARG A 108 -19.71 -4.05 -2.90
N GLY A 109 -18.85 -4.16 -3.91
CA GLY A 109 -18.57 -5.41 -4.58
C GLY A 109 -17.72 -6.39 -3.77
N PRO A 110 -17.39 -7.54 -4.34
CA PRO A 110 -16.58 -8.55 -3.65
C PRO A 110 -15.16 -8.07 -3.38
N ILE A 111 -14.62 -8.55 -2.25
CA ILE A 111 -13.22 -8.40 -1.86
C ILE A 111 -12.65 -9.78 -1.57
N LEU A 112 -11.49 -10.07 -2.13
CA LEU A 112 -10.72 -11.28 -1.87
C LEU A 112 -9.56 -10.94 -0.96
N LEU A 113 -9.48 -11.60 0.19
CA LEU A 113 -8.30 -11.55 1.07
C LEU A 113 -7.35 -12.66 0.64
N LEU A 114 -6.18 -12.29 0.11
CA LEU A 114 -5.24 -13.23 -0.50
C LEU A 114 -4.59 -14.16 0.52
N GLU A 115 -4.44 -13.72 1.76
CA GLU A 115 -3.95 -14.54 2.87
C GLU A 115 -5.07 -15.11 3.74
N GLY A 116 -6.33 -14.72 3.47
CA GLY A 116 -7.47 -15.10 4.30
C GLY A 116 -7.51 -14.35 5.64
N VAL A 117 -8.07 -14.99 6.65
CA VAL A 117 -8.16 -14.49 8.03
C VAL A 117 -7.42 -15.43 8.96
N PHE A 118 -6.73 -14.87 9.95
CA PHE A 118 -5.89 -15.66 10.87
C PHE A 118 -6.61 -16.00 12.18
N GLU A 119 -7.61 -15.18 12.57
CA GLU A 119 -8.31 -15.35 13.82
C GLU A 119 -9.82 -15.39 13.59
N PRO A 120 -10.57 -16.25 14.33
CA PRO A 120 -12.03 -16.34 14.21
C PRO A 120 -12.74 -15.00 14.43
N ARG A 121 -12.21 -14.15 15.31
CA ARG A 121 -12.75 -12.80 15.59
C ARG A 121 -12.70 -11.87 14.37
N ASP A 122 -11.81 -12.13 13.41
CA ASP A 122 -11.70 -11.34 12.19
C ASP A 122 -12.90 -11.56 11.25
N LEU A 123 -13.66 -12.62 11.48
CA LEU A 123 -14.90 -12.92 10.74
C LEU A 123 -16.13 -12.27 11.39
N GLU A 124 -16.00 -11.74 12.61
CA GLU A 124 -17.11 -11.05 13.25
C GLU A 124 -17.34 -9.69 12.58
N PRO A 125 -18.61 -9.35 12.27
CA PRO A 125 -18.90 -8.05 11.71
C PRO A 125 -18.48 -6.96 12.70
N ARG A 126 -17.47 -6.18 12.33
CA ARG A 126 -17.10 -4.96 13.07
C ARG A 126 -18.19 -3.92 12.90
N GLY A 127 -19.21 -3.99 13.75
CA GLY A 127 -20.29 -3.03 13.65
C GLY A 127 -21.46 -3.36 14.55
N SER A 128 -21.34 -3.02 15.80
CA SER A 128 -22.33 -2.28 16.59
C SER A 128 -21.76 -2.11 17.99
N ASN A 129 -20.88 -1.15 18.16
CA ASN A 129 -20.70 -0.57 19.46
C ASN A 129 -21.97 0.26 19.75
N THR A 130 -23.04 -0.42 20.11
CA THR A 130 -24.11 0.19 20.88
C THR A 130 -23.55 0.39 22.27
N PRO A 131 -23.32 1.63 22.75
CA PRO A 131 -23.03 1.84 24.15
C PRO A 131 -24.26 1.36 24.91
N SER A 132 -24.10 0.33 25.74
CA SER A 132 -25.11 -0.03 26.72
C SER A 132 -25.23 1.15 27.66
N SER A 133 -26.30 1.91 27.53
CA SER A 133 -26.78 2.85 28.52
C SER A 133 -27.21 2.05 29.75
N SER A 134 -26.47 2.20 30.82
CA SER A 134 -26.91 1.92 32.20
C SER A 134 -27.02 3.25 32.91
#